data_bfcf0b0251aee953558a73c6f890de25
#
_entry.id   bfcf0b0251aee953558a73c6f890de25
#
_cell.length_a   1.000
_cell.length_b   1.000
_cell.length_c   1.000
_cell.angle_alpha   90.00
_cell.angle_beta   90.00
_cell.angle_gamma   90.00
#
_symmetry.space_group_name_H-M   'P 1'
#
loop_
_entity.id
_entity.type
_entity.pdbx_description
1 polymer ?
#
loop_
_entity_poly.entity_id
_entity_poly.type
_entity_poly.pdbx_seq_one_letter_code
_entity_poly.pdbx_strand_id
1 'polypeptide(L)'
;MRSCFRDAKRSKCRGVAVVTGSDSFMAGSDLFIKAGFVPVDRIPPYELLVKKLKKTAPDPRFIVERERLFKTYRKGLTILAADQCPNVANSAERIAEASRALGLEPKVVRVGSAKASRELPTPYGVFSIFYDGKLIAGRPISATRFISIMRRNAE
;
A
#
# COMPACT_ATOMS: atom_id res chain seq x y z
N MET A 1 5.76 -19.05 -8.68
CA MET A 1 4.48 -19.48 -8.07
C MET A 1 4.45 -20.92 -7.56
N ARG A 2 4.95 -21.95 -8.28
CA ARG A 2 4.94 -23.35 -7.79
C ARG A 2 5.62 -23.52 -6.42
N SER A 3 6.77 -22.88 -6.18
CA SER A 3 7.47 -22.91 -4.88
C SER A 3 6.61 -22.28 -3.76
N CYS A 4 5.98 -21.14 -4.01
CA CYS A 4 5.10 -20.47 -3.05
C CYS A 4 3.94 -21.39 -2.61
N PHE A 5 3.29 -22.10 -3.53
CA PHE A 5 2.21 -23.03 -3.16
C PHE A 5 2.71 -24.23 -2.37
N ARG A 6 3.91 -24.76 -2.70
CA ARG A 6 4.54 -25.84 -1.95
C ARG A 6 4.84 -25.41 -0.51
N ASP A 7 5.41 -24.21 -0.34
CA ASP A 7 5.75 -23.68 0.97
C ASP A 7 4.51 -23.37 1.80
N ALA A 8 3.48 -22.78 1.18
CA ALA A 8 2.19 -22.54 1.82
C ALA A 8 1.53 -23.86 2.30
N LYS A 9 1.60 -24.93 1.51
CA LYS A 9 1.12 -26.25 1.92
C LYS A 9 1.92 -26.82 3.08
N ARG A 10 3.26 -26.74 3.03
CA ARG A 10 4.15 -27.19 4.13
C ARG A 10 3.86 -26.44 5.43
N SER A 11 3.58 -25.14 5.33
CA SER A 11 3.21 -24.28 6.47
C SER A 11 1.73 -24.43 6.88
N LYS A 12 1.02 -25.43 6.34
CA LYS A 12 -0.40 -25.71 6.63
C LYS A 12 -1.34 -24.50 6.39
N CYS A 13 -0.95 -23.58 5.51
CA CYS A 13 -1.78 -22.43 5.14
C CYS A 13 -3.07 -22.91 4.47
N ARG A 14 -4.15 -22.15 4.68
CA ARG A 14 -5.48 -22.46 4.09
C ARG A 14 -5.64 -21.95 2.66
N GLY A 15 -4.80 -20.98 2.27
CA GLY A 15 -4.77 -20.37 0.94
C GLY A 15 -3.59 -19.42 0.80
N VAL A 16 -3.44 -18.87 -0.39
CA VAL A 16 -2.49 -17.79 -0.72
C VAL A 16 -3.31 -16.63 -1.24
N ALA A 17 -3.13 -15.45 -0.67
CA ALA A 17 -3.75 -14.21 -1.13
C ALA A 17 -2.69 -13.29 -1.74
N VAL A 18 -3.10 -12.46 -2.69
CA VAL A 18 -2.26 -11.44 -3.33
C VAL A 18 -3.08 -10.18 -3.56
N VAL A 19 -2.47 -9.03 -3.32
CA VAL A 19 -2.99 -7.74 -3.74
C VAL A 19 -2.36 -7.42 -5.10
N THR A 20 -3.19 -7.02 -6.05
CA THR A 20 -2.79 -6.59 -7.39
C THR A 20 -3.25 -5.15 -7.63
N GLY A 21 -2.69 -4.49 -8.63
CA GLY A 21 -3.08 -3.14 -8.99
C GLY A 21 -2.82 -2.88 -10.46
N SER A 22 -3.46 -1.85 -11.00
CA SER A 22 -3.32 -1.46 -12.41
C SER A 22 -2.12 -0.55 -12.66
N ASP A 23 -1.29 -0.30 -11.66
CA ASP A 23 -0.16 0.61 -11.78
C ASP A 23 1.22 -0.09 -11.85
N SER A 24 2.26 0.69 -12.18
CA SER A 24 3.60 0.19 -12.51
C SER A 24 4.35 -0.49 -11.35
N PHE A 25 3.87 -0.37 -10.12
CA PHE A 25 4.56 -0.90 -8.93
C PHE A 25 4.04 -2.25 -8.47
N MET A 26 2.97 -2.76 -9.09
CA MET A 26 2.35 -4.03 -8.73
C MET A 26 2.08 -4.87 -9.98
N ALA A 27 2.16 -6.17 -9.85
CA ALA A 27 1.76 -7.07 -10.92
C ALA A 27 0.23 -6.98 -11.13
N GLY A 28 -0.18 -6.99 -12.39
CA GLY A 28 -1.60 -7.04 -12.76
C GLY A 28 -2.26 -8.36 -12.39
N SER A 29 -3.58 -8.36 -12.28
CA SER A 29 -4.38 -9.52 -11.89
C SER A 29 -4.28 -10.69 -12.87
N ASP A 30 -4.11 -10.43 -14.17
CA ASP A 30 -4.07 -11.46 -15.22
C ASP A 30 -3.05 -12.59 -14.96
N LEU A 31 -1.86 -12.20 -14.45
CA LEU A 31 -0.82 -13.16 -14.11
C LEU A 31 -1.30 -14.17 -13.06
N PHE A 32 -2.04 -13.70 -12.08
CA PHE A 32 -2.54 -14.51 -10.97
C PHE A 32 -3.79 -15.29 -11.35
N ILE A 33 -4.68 -14.71 -12.14
CA ILE A 33 -5.87 -15.41 -12.69
C ILE A 33 -5.43 -16.61 -13.51
N LYS A 34 -4.43 -16.46 -14.41
CA LYS A 34 -3.84 -17.57 -15.17
C LYS A 34 -3.22 -18.64 -14.26
N ALA A 35 -2.78 -18.28 -13.05
CA ALA A 35 -2.28 -19.22 -12.05
C ALA A 35 -3.37 -19.83 -11.16
N GLY A 36 -4.65 -19.53 -11.44
CA GLY A 36 -5.82 -20.05 -10.76
C GLY A 36 -6.17 -19.33 -9.46
N PHE A 37 -5.82 -18.06 -9.33
CA PHE A 37 -6.39 -17.19 -8.31
C PHE A 37 -7.74 -16.64 -8.76
N VAL A 38 -8.58 -16.31 -7.79
CA VAL A 38 -9.91 -15.75 -8.00
C VAL A 38 -10.00 -14.41 -7.30
N PRO A 39 -10.50 -13.34 -7.94
CA PRO A 39 -10.80 -12.07 -7.29
C PRO A 39 -11.86 -12.25 -6.22
N VAL A 40 -11.65 -11.67 -5.03
CA VAL A 40 -12.57 -11.82 -3.88
C VAL A 40 -12.94 -10.49 -3.23
N ASP A 41 -12.14 -9.44 -3.45
CA ASP A 41 -12.42 -8.11 -2.93
C ASP A 41 -11.72 -7.03 -3.75
N ARG A 42 -12.23 -5.78 -3.69
CA ARG A 42 -11.71 -4.67 -4.48
C ARG A 42 -11.79 -3.35 -3.73
N ILE A 43 -10.68 -2.62 -3.73
CA ILE A 43 -10.60 -1.21 -3.34
C ILE A 43 -9.81 -0.49 -4.44
N PRO A 44 -10.46 0.17 -5.40
CA PRO A 44 -9.76 0.78 -6.53
C PRO A 44 -8.58 1.66 -6.10
N PRO A 45 -7.41 1.57 -6.77
CA PRO A 45 -7.10 0.74 -7.94
C PRO A 45 -6.67 -0.71 -7.62
N TYR A 46 -6.85 -1.19 -6.38
CA TYR A 46 -6.37 -2.49 -5.90
C TYR A 46 -7.44 -3.57 -5.99
N GLU A 47 -7.01 -4.80 -6.31
CA GLU A 47 -7.82 -6.01 -6.28
C GLU A 47 -7.14 -7.05 -5.36
N LEU A 48 -7.95 -7.75 -4.56
CA LEU A 48 -7.51 -8.86 -3.72
C LEU A 48 -7.90 -10.16 -4.37
N LEU A 49 -6.92 -10.98 -4.68
CA LEU A 49 -7.15 -12.29 -5.27
C LEU A 49 -6.70 -13.38 -4.29
N VAL A 50 -7.38 -14.53 -4.33
CA VAL A 50 -7.05 -15.69 -3.50
C VAL A 50 -6.97 -16.96 -4.34
N LYS A 51 -6.01 -17.83 -3.98
CA LYS A 51 -6.03 -19.24 -4.36
C LYS A 51 -6.17 -20.09 -3.10
N LYS A 52 -7.36 -20.66 -2.91
CA LYS A 52 -7.65 -21.53 -1.77
C LYS A 52 -6.88 -22.86 -1.92
N LEU A 53 -6.22 -23.28 -0.85
CA LEU A 53 -5.59 -24.60 -0.71
C LEU A 53 -6.50 -25.58 0.02
N LYS A 54 -7.46 -25.05 0.79
CA LYS A 54 -8.57 -25.81 1.42
C LYS A 54 -9.89 -25.22 0.96
N LYS A 55 -10.84 -26.03 0.52
CA LYS A 55 -12.16 -25.59 0.04
C LYS A 55 -12.92 -24.78 1.11
N THR A 56 -12.73 -25.11 2.38
CA THR A 56 -13.36 -24.43 3.53
C THR A 56 -12.66 -23.15 3.98
N ALA A 57 -11.60 -22.69 3.26
CA ALA A 57 -10.96 -21.43 3.59
C ALA A 57 -11.91 -20.25 3.33
N PRO A 58 -12.07 -19.31 4.29
CA PRO A 58 -12.83 -18.10 4.04
C PRO A 58 -12.15 -17.25 2.97
N ASP A 59 -12.93 -16.40 2.29
CA ASP A 59 -12.35 -15.40 1.41
C ASP A 59 -11.73 -14.28 2.25
N PRO A 60 -10.48 -13.89 1.97
CA PRO A 60 -9.89 -12.73 2.58
C PRO A 60 -10.61 -11.46 2.12
N ARG A 61 -10.57 -10.42 2.96
CA ARG A 61 -11.11 -9.10 2.64
C ARG A 61 -10.10 -8.03 3.01
N PHE A 62 -10.17 -6.89 2.34
CA PHE A 62 -9.43 -5.71 2.77
C PHE A 62 -9.96 -5.22 4.13
N ILE A 63 -9.06 -4.78 4.99
CA ILE A 63 -9.44 -4.13 6.25
C ILE A 63 -9.90 -2.70 5.91
N VAL A 64 -11.16 -2.37 6.24
CA VAL A 64 -11.83 -1.15 5.76
C VAL A 64 -11.88 -0.04 6.82
N GLU A 65 -11.17 -0.13 7.92
CA GLU A 65 -11.14 0.92 8.97
C GLU A 65 -10.40 2.21 8.53
N ARG A 66 -10.65 2.67 7.30
CA ARG A 66 -9.97 3.83 6.70
C ARG A 66 -10.19 5.12 7.47
N GLU A 67 -11.42 5.39 7.90
CA GLU A 67 -11.76 6.65 8.60
C GLU A 67 -11.04 6.79 9.94
N ARG A 68 -10.88 5.69 10.68
CA ARG A 68 -10.11 5.69 11.92
C ARG A 68 -8.64 5.97 11.67
N LEU A 69 -8.07 5.41 10.61
CA LEU A 69 -6.66 5.58 10.24
C LEU A 69 -6.37 7.00 9.74
N PHE A 70 -7.29 7.63 8.99
CA PHE A 70 -7.16 9.02 8.59
C PHE A 70 -7.17 9.98 9.79
N LYS A 71 -7.90 9.64 10.85
CA LYS A 71 -7.89 10.42 12.09
C LYS A 71 -6.52 10.49 12.77
N THR A 72 -5.65 9.52 12.54
CA THR A 72 -4.29 9.49 13.10
C THR A 72 -3.35 10.51 12.45
N TYR A 73 -3.63 10.93 11.20
CA TYR A 73 -2.77 11.81 10.40
C TYR A 73 -3.43 13.16 10.11
N ARG A 74 -4.14 13.71 11.09
CA ARG A 74 -5.02 14.91 10.93
C ARG A 74 -4.30 16.22 10.70
N LYS A 75 -3.03 16.35 11.12
CA LYS A 75 -2.30 17.62 11.08
C LYS A 75 -0.97 17.47 10.37
N GLY A 76 -0.73 18.42 9.47
CA GLY A 76 0.53 18.54 8.75
C GLY A 76 0.78 17.41 7.76
N LEU A 77 1.99 17.35 7.27
CA LEU A 77 2.42 16.36 6.29
C LEU A 77 3.02 15.12 6.97
N THR A 78 2.47 13.95 6.71
CA THR A 78 3.00 12.67 7.18
C THR A 78 3.31 11.75 6.00
N ILE A 79 4.52 11.22 5.95
CA ILE A 79 4.99 10.26 4.96
C ILE A 79 5.21 8.93 5.69
N LEU A 80 4.47 7.89 5.31
CA LEU A 80 4.65 6.52 5.80
C LEU A 80 5.46 5.75 4.77
N ALA A 81 6.57 5.14 5.17
CA ALA A 81 7.45 4.40 4.27
C ALA A 81 8.05 3.18 4.94
N ALA A 82 8.05 2.03 4.24
CA ALA A 82 8.74 0.82 4.66
C ALA A 82 10.12 0.72 3.98
N ASP A 83 11.11 0.24 4.71
CA ASP A 83 12.49 0.13 4.21
C ASP A 83 12.74 -1.12 3.35
N GLN A 84 11.72 -1.90 3.05
CA GLN A 84 11.85 -3.15 2.30
C GLN A 84 12.19 -2.97 0.80
N CYS A 85 12.07 -1.75 0.27
CA CYS A 85 12.33 -1.45 -1.13
C CYS A 85 13.07 -0.10 -1.25
N PRO A 86 14.25 -0.06 -1.91
CA PRO A 86 15.00 1.18 -2.11
C PRO A 86 14.18 2.29 -2.78
N ASN A 87 13.28 1.94 -3.72
CA ASN A 87 12.43 2.92 -4.39
C ASN A 87 11.45 3.61 -3.44
N VAL A 88 10.98 2.90 -2.40
CA VAL A 88 10.09 3.46 -1.39
C VAL A 88 10.87 4.43 -0.49
N ALA A 89 12.05 4.04 -0.03
CA ALA A 89 12.92 4.88 0.80
C ALA A 89 13.33 6.15 0.04
N ASN A 90 13.85 6.02 -1.19
CA ASN A 90 14.24 7.15 -2.04
C ASN A 90 13.05 8.10 -2.34
N SER A 91 11.85 7.55 -2.56
CA SER A 91 10.66 8.37 -2.77
C SER A 91 10.32 9.17 -1.51
N ALA A 92 10.39 8.56 -0.33
CA ALA A 92 10.10 9.24 0.93
C ALA A 92 11.09 10.40 1.19
N GLU A 93 12.38 10.20 0.94
CA GLU A 93 13.42 11.23 1.10
C GLU A 93 13.19 12.40 0.14
N ARG A 94 13.01 12.13 -1.15
CA ARG A 94 12.74 13.17 -2.16
C ARG A 94 11.46 13.96 -1.88
N ILE A 95 10.41 13.32 -1.37
CA ILE A 95 9.18 14.00 -0.98
C ILE A 95 9.42 14.86 0.26
N ALA A 96 10.19 14.38 1.24
CA ALA A 96 10.53 15.16 2.42
C ALA A 96 11.35 16.42 2.06
N GLU A 97 12.32 16.30 1.16
CA GLU A 97 13.09 17.45 0.64
C GLU A 97 12.18 18.45 -0.09
N ALA A 98 11.35 17.96 -1.02
CA ALA A 98 10.40 18.80 -1.75
C ALA A 98 9.40 19.50 -0.82
N SER A 99 9.01 18.84 0.27
CA SER A 99 8.10 19.42 1.27
C SER A 99 8.73 20.61 1.99
N ARG A 100 9.99 20.48 2.43
CA ARG A 100 10.74 21.57 3.07
C ARG A 100 10.91 22.76 2.14
N ALA A 101 11.15 22.51 0.84
CA ALA A 101 11.21 23.57 -0.17
C ALA A 101 9.87 24.32 -0.36
N LEU A 102 8.74 23.72 0.05
CA LEU A 102 7.41 24.33 0.09
C LEU A 102 7.07 24.93 1.46
N GLY A 103 8.02 25.00 2.40
CA GLY A 103 7.78 25.50 3.76
C GLY A 103 7.01 24.52 4.66
N LEU A 104 6.90 23.25 4.28
CA LEU A 104 6.23 22.22 5.06
C LEU A 104 7.26 21.35 5.78
N GLU A 105 7.05 21.11 7.09
CA GLU A 105 7.89 20.16 7.83
C GLU A 105 7.24 18.77 7.83
N PRO A 106 7.82 17.78 7.11
CA PRO A 106 7.23 16.46 6.99
C PRO A 106 7.56 15.58 8.20
N LYS A 107 6.58 14.86 8.73
CA LYS A 107 6.79 13.74 9.64
C LYS A 107 7.00 12.46 8.85
N VAL A 108 8.22 11.93 8.83
CA VAL A 108 8.50 10.63 8.20
C VAL A 108 8.37 9.52 9.23
N VAL A 109 7.46 8.57 9.00
CA VAL A 109 7.21 7.42 9.86
C VAL A 109 7.66 6.15 9.15
N ARG A 110 8.64 5.46 9.72
CA ARG A 110 9.12 4.19 9.19
C ARG A 110 8.25 3.03 9.61
N VAL A 111 7.87 2.21 8.63
CA VAL A 111 7.04 1.01 8.80
C VAL A 111 7.96 -0.19 8.94
N GLY A 112 8.34 -0.52 10.19
CA GLY A 112 9.39 -1.48 10.49
C GLY A 112 8.94 -2.95 10.60
N SER A 113 7.66 -3.28 10.38
CA SER A 113 7.18 -4.65 10.51
C SER A 113 5.98 -4.97 9.62
N ALA A 114 5.81 -6.25 9.30
CA ALA A 114 4.63 -6.73 8.56
C ALA A 114 3.30 -6.48 9.32
N LYS A 115 3.33 -6.43 10.66
CA LYS A 115 2.17 -6.07 11.48
C LYS A 115 1.82 -4.60 11.25
N ALA A 116 2.78 -3.69 11.39
CA ALA A 116 2.60 -2.27 11.15
C ALA A 116 2.14 -1.98 9.71
N SER A 117 2.67 -2.72 8.71
CA SER A 117 2.25 -2.59 7.32
C SER A 117 0.78 -2.92 7.10
N ARG A 118 0.23 -3.91 7.82
CA ARG A 118 -1.21 -4.26 7.73
C ARG A 118 -2.12 -3.21 8.36
N GLU A 119 -1.60 -2.41 9.26
CA GLU A 119 -2.32 -1.33 9.94
C GLU A 119 -2.29 -0.01 9.13
N LEU A 120 -1.63 0.00 7.96
CA LEU A 120 -1.63 1.17 7.09
C LEU A 120 -2.96 1.36 6.36
N PRO A 121 -3.33 2.62 6.10
CA PRO A 121 -4.65 2.96 5.56
C PRO A 121 -4.82 2.64 4.07
N THR A 122 -3.80 2.09 3.41
CA THR A 122 -3.85 1.72 2.00
C THR A 122 -3.52 0.27 1.78
N PRO A 123 -4.15 -0.40 0.81
CA PRO A 123 -3.84 -1.80 0.46
C PRO A 123 -2.40 -2.01 -0.01
N TYR A 124 -1.71 -0.97 -0.46
CA TYR A 124 -0.30 -1.04 -0.83
C TYR A 124 0.61 -1.37 0.38
N GLY A 125 0.24 -0.89 1.58
CA GLY A 125 0.82 -1.31 2.86
C GLY A 125 2.29 -0.95 3.10
N VAL A 126 2.96 -0.22 2.21
CA VAL A 126 4.39 0.10 2.34
C VAL A 126 4.72 1.56 2.10
N PHE A 127 3.76 2.35 1.62
CA PHE A 127 3.93 3.78 1.37
C PHE A 127 2.60 4.52 1.39
N SER A 128 2.56 5.67 2.05
CA SER A 128 1.42 6.59 2.00
C SER A 128 1.85 8.00 2.35
N ILE A 129 1.21 9.00 1.75
CA ILE A 129 1.39 10.42 2.07
C ILE A 129 0.04 10.97 2.52
N PHE A 130 0.03 11.59 3.69
CA PHE A 130 -1.12 12.30 4.25
C PHE A 130 -0.79 13.77 4.42
N TYR A 131 -1.75 14.63 4.12
CA TYR A 131 -1.70 16.06 4.44
C TYR A 131 -3.04 16.48 5.03
N ASP A 132 -3.01 16.99 6.25
CA ASP A 132 -4.20 17.46 7.01
C ASP A 132 -5.37 16.45 6.98
N GLY A 133 -5.05 15.18 7.25
CA GLY A 133 -6.04 14.09 7.28
C GLY A 133 -6.47 13.56 5.93
N LYS A 134 -6.00 14.12 4.81
CA LYS A 134 -6.31 13.65 3.46
C LYS A 134 -5.20 12.75 2.93
N LEU A 135 -5.56 11.63 2.29
CA LEU A 135 -4.62 10.78 1.58
C LEU A 135 -4.21 11.46 0.26
N ILE A 136 -2.96 11.90 0.18
CA ILE A 136 -2.38 12.53 -1.01
C ILE A 136 -1.92 11.48 -2.02
N ALA A 137 -1.25 10.42 -1.53
CA ALA A 137 -0.85 9.29 -2.34
C ALA A 137 -0.79 8.02 -1.49
N GLY A 138 -1.26 6.91 -2.04
CA GLY A 138 -1.18 5.57 -1.43
C GLY A 138 -0.04 4.72 -1.98
N ARG A 139 0.90 5.30 -2.73
CA ARG A 139 2.04 4.65 -3.38
C ARG A 139 3.15 5.68 -3.65
N PRO A 140 4.39 5.25 -3.93
CA PRO A 140 5.46 6.16 -4.31
C PRO A 140 5.10 7.03 -5.53
N ILE A 141 5.39 8.31 -5.42
CA ILE A 141 5.24 9.30 -6.49
C ILE A 141 6.52 10.13 -6.62
N SER A 142 6.71 10.80 -7.75
CA SER A 142 7.82 11.72 -7.93
C SER A 142 7.63 13.01 -7.14
N ALA A 143 8.73 13.69 -6.80
CA ALA A 143 8.69 15.01 -6.17
C ALA A 143 7.90 16.03 -7.00
N THR A 144 8.07 16.03 -8.33
CA THR A 144 7.31 16.89 -9.24
C THR A 144 5.80 16.64 -9.13
N ARG A 145 5.39 15.38 -9.09
CA ARG A 145 3.97 15.01 -8.91
C ARG A 145 3.44 15.47 -7.56
N PHE A 146 4.23 15.29 -6.50
CA PHE A 146 3.88 15.75 -5.16
C PHE A 146 3.67 17.27 -5.13
N ILE A 147 4.63 18.06 -5.63
CA ILE A 147 4.54 19.52 -5.70
C ILE A 147 3.27 19.96 -6.45
N SER A 148 2.98 19.33 -7.60
CA SER A 148 1.79 19.62 -8.40
C SER A 148 0.49 19.37 -7.61
N ILE A 149 0.44 18.30 -6.81
CA ILE A 149 -0.72 18.00 -5.97
C ILE A 149 -0.85 19.02 -4.83
N MET A 150 0.26 19.36 -4.17
CA MET A 150 0.24 20.30 -3.04
C MET A 150 -0.21 21.71 -3.46
N ARG A 151 0.24 22.20 -4.61
CA ARG A 151 -0.20 23.49 -5.16
C ARG A 151 -1.71 23.54 -5.39
N ARG A 152 -2.30 22.49 -5.94
CA ARG A 152 -3.76 22.39 -6.16
C ARG A 152 -4.58 22.25 -4.88
N ASN A 153 -3.98 21.83 -3.77
CA ASN A 153 -4.67 21.76 -2.48
C ASN A 153 -4.53 23.07 -1.67
N ALA A 154 -3.70 24.03 -2.12
CA ALA A 154 -3.53 25.34 -1.51
C ALA A 154 -4.45 26.41 -2.13
N GLU A 155 -5.06 26.11 -3.28
CA GLU A 155 -6.11 26.91 -3.93
C GLU A 155 -7.50 26.54 -3.40
#